data_4ad81c0901464593b18e7a29b608c5c1
#
_entry.id   4ad81c0901464593b18e7a29b608c5c1
#
_cell.length_a   1.000
_cell.length_b   1.000
_cell.length_c   1.000
_cell.angle_alpha   90.00
_cell.angle_beta   90.00
_cell.angle_gamma   90.00
#
_symmetry.space_group_name_H-M   'P 1'
#
loop_
_entity.id
_entity.type
_entity.pdbx_description
1 polymer ?
#
loop_
_entity_poly.entity_id
_entity_poly.type
_entity_poly.pdbx_seq_one_letter_code
_entity_poly.pdbx_strand_id
1 'polypeptide(L)'
;AQKVNLRAWSWDATLLDGLKISRDTLIQSTKPIVVKGNIEVDSAATLTIGAGTTLYFSNHAGIDVYGTLRAEGTPEASVTLRGDRIDRMFDYLPYDRVSGQWQGIRLHASSFDNEIQYTDLHSAYNGIVCDSSAADRTKLRLYNSTVHNCQGYGLYAVGCQLDLYNTQVTNASIDCVSITGGSVVMRHCTLAQFFPFDLGKPVGVALRFGDRYEGDVTIPLTRFDIFNTIVTGYSDDEIMGNFSDVETATYLFDHCLLRTGEPETIDEAHYKGVIWENVKDTTAFGRKNFVKIDYDKQYFDFHLDSVSHAIDSAAVSPEGWGRTDRDGLPRDERPDIGCFEYRKPAEQ
;
A
#
# COMPACT_ATOMS: atom_id res chain seq x y z
N ALA A 1 19.91 35.27 -18.48
CA ALA A 1 18.79 35.53 -17.56
C ALA A 1 18.37 34.20 -16.93
N GLN A 2 18.39 34.17 -15.60
CA GLN A 2 17.94 32.99 -14.86
C GLN A 2 16.42 33.10 -14.68
N LYS A 3 15.64 32.11 -15.16
CA LYS A 3 14.21 32.10 -15.00
C LYS A 3 13.89 31.26 -13.77
N VAL A 4 13.37 31.88 -12.72
CA VAL A 4 12.90 31.19 -11.51
C VAL A 4 11.37 31.14 -11.59
N ASN A 5 10.82 29.94 -11.65
CA ASN A 5 9.38 29.74 -11.55
C ASN A 5 9.01 29.59 -10.08
N LEU A 6 8.36 30.60 -9.53
CA LEU A 6 7.78 30.53 -8.20
C LEU A 6 6.35 30.02 -8.29
N ARG A 7 6.02 29.05 -7.49
CA ARG A 7 4.65 28.60 -7.27
C ARG A 7 4.29 28.81 -5.82
N ALA A 8 3.16 29.43 -5.58
CA ALA A 8 2.64 29.67 -4.26
C ALA A 8 1.23 29.07 -4.18
N TRP A 9 0.87 28.58 -3.00
CA TRP A 9 -0.51 28.26 -2.69
C TRP A 9 -1.35 29.53 -2.83
N SER A 10 -2.49 29.42 -3.51
CA SER A 10 -3.46 30.49 -3.50
C SER A 10 -3.99 30.67 -2.07
N TRP A 11 -4.55 31.84 -1.77
CA TRP A 11 -5.15 32.14 -0.46
C TRP A 11 -6.37 31.25 -0.12
N ASP A 12 -6.77 30.35 -1.03
CA ASP A 12 -7.86 29.41 -0.84
C ASP A 12 -7.48 28.11 -0.13
N ALA A 13 -6.22 27.93 0.30
CA ALA A 13 -5.80 26.80 1.11
C ALA A 13 -5.99 27.06 2.60
N THR A 14 -6.42 26.05 3.35
CA THR A 14 -6.41 26.06 4.82
C THR A 14 -5.02 25.65 5.31
N LEU A 15 -4.43 26.38 6.25
CA LEU A 15 -3.16 26.05 6.87
C LEU A 15 -3.39 25.44 8.25
N LEU A 16 -2.85 24.26 8.49
CA LEU A 16 -2.75 23.63 9.81
C LEU A 16 -1.26 23.60 10.20
N ASP A 17 -0.93 24.20 11.34
CA ASP A 17 0.45 24.28 11.85
C ASP A 17 0.51 23.60 13.22
N GLY A 18 0.88 22.30 13.21
CA GLY A 18 0.89 21.43 14.39
C GLY A 18 -0.51 21.29 15.01
N LEU A 19 -1.21 20.22 14.68
CA LEU A 19 -2.58 19.99 15.15
C LEU A 19 -2.60 18.84 16.16
N LYS A 20 -3.05 19.12 17.38
CA LYS A 20 -3.31 18.11 18.41
C LYS A 20 -4.81 17.82 18.50
N ILE A 21 -5.17 16.57 18.27
CA ILE A 21 -6.54 16.06 18.29
C ILE A 21 -6.76 15.37 19.64
N SER A 22 -7.45 16.04 20.57
CA SER A 22 -7.71 15.52 21.92
C SER A 22 -9.17 15.09 22.15
N ARG A 23 -10.00 15.15 21.11
CA ARG A 23 -11.39 14.70 21.05
C ARG A 23 -11.73 14.32 19.62
N ASP A 24 -12.80 13.57 19.44
CA ASP A 24 -13.27 13.19 18.10
C ASP A 24 -13.42 14.40 17.19
N THR A 25 -12.73 14.36 16.07
CA THR A 25 -12.60 15.49 15.14
C THR A 25 -12.74 15.02 13.70
N LEU A 26 -13.58 15.72 12.93
CA LEU A 26 -13.72 15.53 11.50
C LEU A 26 -12.94 16.63 10.76
N ILE A 27 -12.05 16.22 9.86
CA ILE A 27 -11.44 17.08 8.85
C ILE A 27 -12.07 16.72 7.52
N GLN A 28 -12.84 17.65 6.96
CA GLN A 28 -13.43 17.51 5.63
C GLN A 28 -13.39 18.85 4.92
N SER A 29 -12.89 18.88 3.69
CA SER A 29 -12.78 20.11 2.93
C SER A 29 -12.68 19.82 1.43
N THR A 30 -13.36 20.64 0.63
CA THR A 30 -13.17 20.70 -0.83
C THR A 30 -12.01 21.61 -1.23
N LYS A 31 -11.45 22.38 -0.27
CA LYS A 31 -10.26 23.21 -0.47
C LYS A 31 -9.04 22.48 -0.01
N PRO A 32 -7.87 22.70 -0.63
CA PRO A 32 -6.60 22.15 -0.16
C PRO A 32 -6.34 22.50 1.30
N ILE A 33 -5.87 21.51 2.06
CA ILE A 33 -5.40 21.71 3.43
C ILE A 33 -3.89 21.47 3.44
N VAL A 34 -3.11 22.47 3.81
CA VAL A 34 -1.65 22.38 3.94
C VAL A 34 -1.30 22.14 5.40
N VAL A 35 -0.61 21.05 5.67
CA VAL A 35 -0.21 20.64 7.00
C VAL A 35 1.28 20.93 7.19
N LYS A 36 1.59 21.84 8.11
CA LYS A 36 2.95 22.11 8.60
C LYS A 36 3.07 21.57 10.01
N GLY A 37 4.11 20.80 10.29
CA GLY A 37 4.20 20.08 11.56
C GLY A 37 3.23 18.88 11.62
N ASN A 38 3.26 18.14 12.72
CA ASN A 38 2.50 16.90 12.84
C ASN A 38 1.03 17.14 13.19
N ILE A 39 0.18 16.24 12.72
CA ILE A 39 -1.13 15.96 13.29
C ILE A 39 -0.94 14.85 14.32
N GLU A 40 -1.19 15.13 15.59
CA GLU A 40 -1.12 14.16 16.68
C GLU A 40 -2.53 13.81 17.16
N VAL A 41 -2.89 12.53 17.15
CA VAL A 41 -4.20 12.04 17.64
C VAL A 41 -4.00 11.38 19.00
N ASP A 42 -4.52 12.02 20.06
CA ASP A 42 -4.44 11.49 21.44
C ASP A 42 -5.17 10.15 21.58
N SER A 43 -4.76 9.34 22.55
CA SER A 43 -5.22 7.95 22.75
C SER A 43 -6.74 7.78 22.97
N ALA A 44 -7.43 8.83 23.38
CA ALA A 44 -8.89 8.81 23.61
C ALA A 44 -9.67 9.50 22.48
N ALA A 45 -9.00 9.90 21.38
CA ALA A 45 -9.60 10.66 20.30
C ALA A 45 -9.62 9.88 18.99
N THR A 46 -10.58 10.21 18.14
CA THR A 46 -10.67 9.76 16.76
C THR A 46 -10.48 10.93 15.82
N LEU A 47 -9.54 10.82 14.89
CA LEU A 47 -9.47 11.69 13.72
C LEU A 47 -10.19 11.02 12.55
N THR A 48 -11.21 11.69 12.03
CA THR A 48 -11.88 11.29 10.77
C THR A 48 -11.48 12.26 9.66
N ILE A 49 -10.99 11.73 8.53
CA ILE A 49 -10.74 12.48 7.31
C ILE A 49 -11.83 12.11 6.31
N GLY A 50 -12.71 13.06 6.01
CA GLY A 50 -13.88 12.83 5.17
C GLY A 50 -13.57 12.78 3.68
N ALA A 51 -14.48 12.19 2.92
CA ALA A 51 -14.38 11.98 1.48
C ALA A 51 -14.04 13.26 0.70
N GLY A 52 -13.18 13.12 -0.32
CA GLY A 52 -12.73 14.21 -1.19
C GLY A 52 -11.73 15.18 -0.56
N THR A 53 -11.31 14.92 0.68
CA THR A 53 -10.32 15.76 1.36
C THR A 53 -8.91 15.47 0.85
N THR A 54 -8.16 16.52 0.52
CA THR A 54 -6.73 16.42 0.21
C THR A 54 -5.91 17.13 1.28
N LEU A 55 -5.01 16.39 1.94
CA LEU A 55 -4.01 16.91 2.86
C LEU A 55 -2.64 16.96 2.17
N TYR A 56 -2.05 18.15 2.15
CA TYR A 56 -0.72 18.42 1.60
C TYR A 56 0.25 18.61 2.75
N PHE A 57 1.16 17.67 2.93
CA PHE A 57 2.10 17.69 4.04
C PHE A 57 3.42 18.35 3.63
N SER A 58 3.85 19.31 4.41
CA SER A 58 5.18 19.90 4.29
C SER A 58 6.26 18.92 4.77
N ASN A 59 7.51 19.18 4.40
CA ASN A 59 8.64 18.37 4.85
C ASN A 59 8.64 18.23 6.38
N HIS A 60 8.87 17.00 6.86
CA HIS A 60 8.82 16.56 8.26
C HIS A 60 7.42 16.52 8.90
N ALA A 61 6.37 16.96 8.22
CA ALA A 61 5.01 16.76 8.71
C ALA A 61 4.57 15.31 8.53
N GLY A 62 3.66 14.85 9.39
CA GLY A 62 3.10 13.50 9.36
C GLY A 62 1.84 13.39 10.22
N ILE A 63 1.34 12.17 10.39
CA ILE A 63 0.23 11.85 11.28
C ILE A 63 0.69 10.83 12.31
N ASP A 64 0.77 11.24 13.58
CA ASP A 64 1.04 10.37 14.71
C ASP A 64 -0.25 10.02 15.42
N VAL A 65 -0.61 8.73 15.44
CA VAL A 65 -1.90 8.25 15.96
C VAL A 65 -1.69 7.40 17.21
N TYR A 66 -2.08 7.92 18.34
CA TYR A 66 -2.15 7.19 19.62
C TYR A 66 -3.58 6.68 19.88
N GLY A 67 -4.58 7.33 19.30
CA GLY A 67 -6.00 6.97 19.31
C GLY A 67 -6.43 6.22 18.06
N THR A 68 -7.43 6.72 17.35
CA THR A 68 -7.99 6.09 16.16
C THR A 68 -7.95 7.04 14.95
N LEU A 69 -7.57 6.53 13.80
CA LEU A 69 -7.65 7.22 12.51
C LEU A 69 -8.69 6.55 11.61
N ARG A 70 -9.57 7.37 11.05
CA ARG A 70 -10.49 6.97 10.00
C ARG A 70 -10.29 7.86 8.78
N ALA A 71 -10.02 7.27 7.62
CA ALA A 71 -10.07 7.96 6.34
C ALA A 71 -11.23 7.37 5.54
N GLU A 72 -12.26 8.16 5.34
CA GLU A 72 -13.55 7.72 4.83
C GLU A 72 -13.77 8.24 3.40
N GLY A 73 -12.90 7.83 2.48
CA GLY A 73 -13.08 8.09 1.05
C GLY A 73 -14.20 7.26 0.44
N THR A 74 -14.56 7.61 -0.80
CA THR A 74 -15.47 6.85 -1.67
C THR A 74 -14.85 6.67 -3.04
N PRO A 75 -15.36 5.77 -3.91
CA PRO A 75 -14.85 5.64 -5.27
C PRO A 75 -14.85 6.97 -6.05
N GLU A 76 -15.87 7.82 -5.83
CA GLU A 76 -16.04 9.10 -6.52
C GLU A 76 -15.26 10.25 -5.85
N ALA A 77 -14.92 10.09 -4.56
CA ALA A 77 -14.32 11.14 -3.75
C ALA A 77 -13.29 10.56 -2.77
N SER A 78 -12.16 10.10 -3.30
CA SER A 78 -11.08 9.54 -2.50
C SER A 78 -10.46 10.59 -1.57
N VAL A 79 -9.95 10.14 -0.43
CA VAL A 79 -9.04 10.93 0.42
C VAL A 79 -7.65 10.91 -0.22
N THR A 80 -6.97 12.05 -0.28
CA THR A 80 -5.60 12.14 -0.79
C THR A 80 -4.65 12.66 0.29
N LEU A 81 -3.60 11.91 0.57
CA LEU A 81 -2.54 12.25 1.53
C LEU A 81 -1.20 12.30 0.79
N ARG A 82 -0.61 13.48 0.64
CA ARG A 82 0.54 13.68 -0.23
C ARG A 82 1.48 14.79 0.26
N GLY A 83 2.68 14.88 -0.32
CA GLY A 83 3.56 16.02 -0.12
C GLY A 83 2.99 17.33 -0.68
N ASP A 84 3.45 18.47 -0.12
CA ASP A 84 2.97 19.81 -0.48
C ASP A 84 3.62 20.38 -1.76
N ARG A 85 4.60 19.66 -2.34
CA ARG A 85 5.24 20.10 -3.59
C ARG A 85 4.30 19.87 -4.77
N ILE A 86 3.87 20.97 -5.40
CA ILE A 86 3.00 20.99 -6.58
C ILE A 86 3.74 21.39 -7.87
N ASP A 87 5.04 21.65 -7.76
CA ASP A 87 5.92 21.95 -8.87
C ASP A 87 6.45 20.67 -9.55
N ARG A 88 7.41 20.84 -10.44
CA ARG A 88 8.04 19.73 -11.15
C ARG A 88 9.52 19.68 -10.80
N MET A 89 10.06 18.48 -10.58
CA MET A 89 11.49 18.26 -10.46
C MET A 89 12.15 18.45 -11.84
N PHE A 90 11.54 17.86 -12.87
CA PHE A 90 11.88 18.02 -14.28
C PHE A 90 10.60 18.26 -15.08
N ASP A 91 10.67 18.71 -16.33
CA ASP A 91 9.49 18.99 -17.15
C ASP A 91 8.55 17.76 -17.29
N TYR A 92 9.11 16.57 -17.28
CA TYR A 92 8.38 15.30 -17.39
C TYR A 92 8.02 14.67 -16.03
N LEU A 93 8.63 15.14 -14.90
CA LEU A 93 8.49 14.55 -13.58
C LEU A 93 7.92 15.56 -12.56
N PRO A 94 6.63 15.50 -12.28
CA PRO A 94 6.06 16.28 -11.17
C PRO A 94 6.55 15.75 -9.82
N TYR A 95 6.74 16.65 -8.86
CA TYR A 95 7.09 16.26 -7.49
C TYR A 95 6.04 15.36 -6.83
N ASP A 96 4.84 15.38 -7.31
CA ASP A 96 3.78 14.47 -6.91
C ASP A 96 4.16 12.98 -6.95
N ARG A 97 5.07 12.62 -7.85
CA ARG A 97 5.59 11.25 -8.02
C ARG A 97 6.88 10.98 -7.25
N VAL A 98 7.45 12.00 -6.62
CA VAL A 98 8.73 11.88 -5.92
C VAL A 98 8.50 11.50 -4.47
N SER A 99 9.18 10.45 -3.99
CA SER A 99 9.08 9.94 -2.63
C SER A 99 9.77 10.86 -1.60
N GLY A 100 9.49 10.63 -0.30
CA GLY A 100 10.25 11.25 0.81
C GLY A 100 9.89 12.70 1.11
N GLN A 101 8.71 13.18 0.75
CA GLN A 101 8.31 14.57 0.94
C GLN A 101 7.72 14.85 2.33
N TRP A 102 7.20 13.83 3.02
CA TRP A 102 6.58 13.90 4.34
C TRP A 102 6.74 12.57 5.09
N GLN A 103 6.44 12.53 6.38
CA GLN A 103 6.77 11.35 7.20
C GLN A 103 5.84 10.16 6.99
N GLY A 104 4.59 10.39 6.56
CA GLY A 104 3.55 9.37 6.45
C GLY A 104 2.71 9.26 7.72
N ILE A 105 2.10 8.09 7.93
CA ILE A 105 1.24 7.78 9.08
C ILE A 105 1.96 6.80 10.00
N ARG A 106 1.98 7.10 11.31
CA ARG A 106 2.43 6.18 12.34
C ARG A 106 1.30 5.85 13.31
N LEU A 107 0.95 4.58 13.38
CA LEU A 107 -0.01 4.02 14.33
C LEU A 107 0.76 3.48 15.54
N HIS A 108 0.81 4.25 16.61
CA HIS A 108 1.54 3.91 17.83
C HIS A 108 0.95 2.70 18.56
N ALA A 109 1.66 2.14 19.53
CA ALA A 109 1.28 0.91 20.25
C ALA A 109 -0.14 0.95 20.84
N SER A 110 -0.60 2.12 21.30
CA SER A 110 -1.95 2.33 21.86
C SER A 110 -3.06 2.53 20.82
N SER A 111 -2.69 2.68 19.53
CA SER A 111 -3.64 2.94 18.46
C SER A 111 -4.27 1.65 17.93
N PHE A 112 -5.59 1.62 17.83
CA PHE A 112 -6.38 0.47 17.36
C PHE A 112 -7.58 0.91 16.53
N ASP A 113 -8.19 -0.06 15.85
CA ASP A 113 -9.42 0.08 15.06
C ASP A 113 -9.31 1.19 14.00
N ASN A 114 -8.08 1.39 13.51
CA ASN A 114 -7.85 2.32 12.42
C ASN A 114 -8.45 1.74 11.13
N GLU A 115 -9.13 2.60 10.39
CA GLU A 115 -9.75 2.23 9.11
C GLU A 115 -9.44 3.27 8.05
N ILE A 116 -8.84 2.83 6.97
CA ILE A 116 -8.46 3.67 5.83
C ILE A 116 -9.09 3.05 4.59
N GLN A 117 -10.03 3.77 3.98
CA GLN A 117 -10.72 3.31 2.78
C GLN A 117 -10.73 4.38 1.69
N TYR A 118 -10.66 3.94 0.44
CA TYR A 118 -10.60 4.81 -0.75
C TYR A 118 -9.66 6.00 -0.56
N THR A 119 -8.44 5.67 -0.11
CA THR A 119 -7.40 6.67 0.17
C THR A 119 -6.22 6.46 -0.75
N ASP A 120 -5.73 7.53 -1.34
CA ASP A 120 -4.47 7.60 -2.06
C ASP A 120 -3.42 8.26 -1.16
N LEU A 121 -2.45 7.47 -0.69
CA LEU A 121 -1.34 7.91 0.13
C LEU A 121 -0.04 7.76 -0.66
N HIS A 122 0.64 8.87 -0.93
CA HIS A 122 1.87 8.80 -1.70
C HIS A 122 2.91 9.86 -1.34
N SER A 123 4.09 9.66 -1.91
CA SER A 123 5.24 10.56 -1.77
C SER A 123 5.75 10.69 -0.32
N ALA A 124 5.40 9.76 0.56
CA ALA A 124 5.86 9.75 1.95
C ALA A 124 7.30 9.22 2.10
N TYR A 125 7.89 9.43 3.28
CA TYR A 125 9.06 8.66 3.68
C TYR A 125 8.65 7.20 3.94
N ASN A 126 7.80 6.95 4.95
CA ASN A 126 7.08 5.68 5.06
C ASN A 126 5.60 5.94 4.79
N GLY A 127 4.92 5.03 4.11
CA GLY A 127 3.48 5.15 3.92
C GLY A 127 2.74 5.01 5.24
N ILE A 128 2.66 3.79 5.76
CA ILE A 128 2.02 3.48 7.04
C ILE A 128 2.97 2.63 7.90
N VAL A 129 3.22 3.07 9.13
CA VAL A 129 3.99 2.33 10.14
C VAL A 129 3.06 1.91 11.26
N CYS A 130 3.01 0.62 11.57
CA CYS A 130 2.23 0.05 12.67
C CYS A 130 3.18 -0.46 13.76
N ASP A 131 3.28 0.25 14.87
CA ASP A 131 4.04 -0.19 16.02
C ASP A 131 3.39 -1.40 16.67
N SER A 132 4.19 -2.27 17.30
CA SER A 132 3.74 -3.47 17.98
C SER A 132 2.64 -3.18 19.01
N SER A 133 1.62 -4.01 19.02
CA SER A 133 0.44 -3.84 19.87
C SER A 133 -0.15 -5.18 20.29
N ALA A 134 -1.15 -5.16 21.18
CA ALA A 134 -1.86 -6.36 21.59
C ALA A 134 -2.51 -7.05 20.37
N ALA A 135 -2.42 -8.38 20.30
CA ALA A 135 -2.86 -9.17 19.16
C ALA A 135 -4.37 -9.49 19.15
N ASP A 136 -5.10 -9.06 20.16
CA ASP A 136 -6.54 -9.30 20.37
C ASP A 136 -7.45 -8.25 19.68
N ARG A 137 -6.84 -7.20 19.13
CA ARG A 137 -7.55 -6.10 18.47
C ARG A 137 -6.94 -5.78 17.11
N THR A 138 -7.79 -5.46 16.15
CA THR A 138 -7.35 -5.01 14.84
C THR A 138 -6.63 -3.66 14.95
N LYS A 139 -5.40 -3.62 14.45
CA LYS A 139 -4.60 -2.38 14.35
C LYS A 139 -5.04 -1.53 13.19
N LEU A 140 -5.14 -2.15 12.02
CA LEU A 140 -5.43 -1.46 10.77
C LEU A 140 -6.32 -2.31 9.86
N ARG A 141 -7.39 -1.69 9.35
CA ARG A 141 -8.12 -2.09 8.14
C ARG A 141 -7.78 -1.14 7.01
N LEU A 142 -7.21 -1.68 5.94
CA LEU A 142 -6.81 -0.88 4.77
C LEU A 142 -7.54 -1.42 3.55
N TYR A 143 -8.56 -0.68 3.10
CA TYR A 143 -9.51 -1.15 2.11
C TYR A 143 -9.56 -0.20 0.91
N ASN A 144 -9.64 -0.76 -0.30
CA ASN A 144 -9.84 -0.01 -1.55
C ASN A 144 -8.88 1.19 -1.69
N SER A 145 -7.66 1.05 -1.20
CA SER A 145 -6.72 2.17 -1.05
C SER A 145 -5.42 1.92 -1.81
N THR A 146 -4.70 2.99 -2.05
CA THR A 146 -3.39 2.94 -2.69
C THR A 146 -2.35 3.58 -1.78
N VAL A 147 -1.21 2.89 -1.57
CA VAL A 147 -0.02 3.42 -0.92
C VAL A 147 1.14 3.26 -1.88
N HIS A 148 1.75 4.37 -2.28
CA HIS A 148 2.79 4.28 -3.30
C HIS A 148 3.86 5.37 -3.22
N ASN A 149 4.97 5.15 -3.93
CA ASN A 149 6.09 6.08 -4.03
C ASN A 149 6.62 6.51 -2.65
N CYS A 150 6.96 5.53 -1.82
CA CYS A 150 7.53 5.74 -0.49
C CYS A 150 9.05 5.59 -0.53
N GLN A 151 9.79 6.45 0.19
CA GLN A 151 11.24 6.40 0.26
C GLN A 151 11.75 5.29 1.20
N GLY A 152 10.95 4.89 2.17
CA GLY A 152 11.17 3.75 3.06
C GLY A 152 10.24 2.60 2.69
N TYR A 153 9.33 2.27 3.59
CA TYR A 153 8.31 1.23 3.43
C TYR A 153 6.99 1.80 2.91
N GLY A 154 6.26 1.00 2.13
CA GLY A 154 4.85 1.30 1.87
C GLY A 154 3.99 1.02 3.10
N LEU A 155 4.03 -0.20 3.61
CA LEU A 155 3.44 -0.63 4.88
C LEU A 155 4.48 -1.40 5.69
N TYR A 156 4.76 -0.94 6.90
CA TYR A 156 5.63 -1.61 7.86
C TYR A 156 4.85 -1.93 9.13
N ALA A 157 4.85 -3.19 9.57
CA ALA A 157 4.10 -3.60 10.76
C ALA A 157 4.85 -4.65 11.58
N VAL A 158 4.79 -4.48 12.90
CA VAL A 158 5.43 -5.37 13.87
C VAL A 158 4.38 -5.83 14.89
N GLY A 159 4.14 -7.15 14.99
CA GLY A 159 3.28 -7.75 16.01
C GLY A 159 1.84 -7.20 16.01
N CYS A 160 1.25 -6.98 14.84
CA CYS A 160 -0.06 -6.34 14.70
C CYS A 160 -1.10 -7.27 14.08
N GLN A 161 -2.38 -6.96 14.32
CA GLN A 161 -3.48 -7.55 13.57
C GLN A 161 -3.88 -6.62 12.42
N LEU A 162 -3.77 -7.09 11.19
CA LEU A 162 -4.02 -6.31 9.96
C LEU A 162 -5.03 -7.03 9.06
N ASP A 163 -5.88 -6.24 8.42
CA ASP A 163 -6.81 -6.71 7.38
C ASP A 163 -6.72 -5.77 6.17
N LEU A 164 -6.25 -6.29 5.05
CA LEU A 164 -6.11 -5.55 3.79
C LEU A 164 -7.05 -6.15 2.74
N TYR A 165 -7.73 -5.27 2.01
CA TYR A 165 -8.66 -5.69 0.97
C TYR A 165 -8.68 -4.70 -0.20
N ASN A 166 -8.64 -5.21 -1.45
CA ASN A 166 -8.60 -4.38 -2.65
C ASN A 166 -7.55 -3.26 -2.58
N THR A 167 -6.37 -3.54 -2.02
CA THR A 167 -5.38 -2.53 -1.73
C THR A 167 -4.16 -2.68 -2.62
N GLN A 168 -3.71 -1.56 -3.18
CA GLN A 168 -2.46 -1.46 -3.91
C GLN A 168 -1.38 -0.89 -2.99
N VAL A 169 -0.26 -1.62 -2.83
CA VAL A 169 0.94 -1.10 -2.17
C VAL A 169 2.12 -1.28 -3.12
N THR A 170 2.63 -0.16 -3.63
CA THR A 170 3.58 -0.22 -4.76
C THR A 170 4.70 0.80 -4.62
N ASN A 171 5.85 0.48 -5.20
CA ASN A 171 6.97 1.41 -5.34
C ASN A 171 7.46 2.00 -4.01
N ALA A 172 8.10 1.20 -3.20
CA ALA A 172 8.78 1.61 -1.98
C ALA A 172 10.26 1.24 -2.02
N SER A 173 11.17 2.11 -1.59
CA SER A 173 12.61 1.88 -1.74
C SER A 173 13.13 0.74 -0.85
N ILE A 174 12.51 0.48 0.30
CA ILE A 174 12.88 -0.64 1.17
C ILE A 174 12.00 -1.85 0.83
N ASP A 175 10.75 -1.91 1.27
CA ASP A 175 9.80 -2.96 0.88
C ASP A 175 8.42 -2.33 0.66
N CYS A 176 7.64 -2.85 -0.29
CA CYS A 176 6.26 -2.38 -0.40
C CYS A 176 5.48 -2.76 0.85
N VAL A 177 5.55 -4.01 1.28
CA VAL A 177 4.95 -4.50 2.52
C VAL A 177 5.98 -5.28 3.32
N SER A 178 6.19 -4.91 4.58
CA SER A 178 7.08 -5.61 5.51
C SER A 178 6.36 -5.92 6.82
N ILE A 179 6.21 -7.20 7.13
CA ILE A 179 5.45 -7.71 8.27
C ILE A 179 6.35 -8.58 9.15
N THR A 180 6.42 -8.27 10.43
CA THR A 180 7.09 -9.11 11.41
C THR A 180 6.11 -9.52 12.49
N GLY A 181 5.74 -10.80 12.54
CA GLY A 181 4.80 -11.35 13.52
C GLY A 181 3.37 -10.81 13.37
N GLY A 182 2.51 -11.19 14.30
CA GLY A 182 1.11 -10.76 14.37
C GLY A 182 0.14 -11.66 13.58
N SER A 183 -0.96 -11.08 13.13
CA SER A 183 -2.02 -11.77 12.38
C SER A 183 -2.42 -10.92 11.19
N VAL A 184 -2.23 -11.41 9.97
CA VAL A 184 -2.44 -10.66 8.75
C VAL A 184 -3.33 -11.43 7.79
N VAL A 185 -4.32 -10.75 7.23
CA VAL A 185 -5.12 -11.26 6.13
C VAL A 185 -5.11 -10.23 5.00
N MET A 186 -4.78 -10.66 3.79
CA MET A 186 -4.85 -9.85 2.58
C MET A 186 -5.75 -10.51 1.55
N ARG A 187 -6.59 -9.72 0.88
CA ARG A 187 -7.51 -10.22 -0.15
C ARG A 187 -7.55 -9.27 -1.32
N HIS A 188 -7.39 -9.79 -2.52
CA HIS A 188 -7.39 -9.00 -3.75
C HIS A 188 -6.47 -7.78 -3.68
N CYS A 189 -5.24 -7.96 -3.23
CA CYS A 189 -4.26 -6.89 -3.17
C CYS A 189 -3.30 -6.94 -4.38
N THR A 190 -2.65 -5.81 -4.66
CA THR A 190 -1.55 -5.74 -5.63
C THR A 190 -0.33 -5.15 -4.93
N LEU A 191 0.67 -5.99 -4.72
CA LEU A 191 1.97 -5.61 -4.17
C LEU A 191 2.98 -5.65 -5.31
N ALA A 192 3.49 -4.48 -5.73
CA ALA A 192 4.35 -4.44 -6.91
C ALA A 192 5.53 -3.47 -6.73
N GLN A 193 6.75 -4.03 -6.84
CA GLN A 193 7.98 -3.30 -6.62
C GLN A 193 8.63 -2.92 -7.95
N PHE A 194 8.37 -1.70 -8.40
CA PHE A 194 8.99 -1.09 -9.56
C PHE A 194 9.63 0.26 -9.23
N PHE A 195 10.16 0.41 -8.02
CA PHE A 195 10.71 1.68 -7.54
C PHE A 195 11.88 2.16 -8.39
N PRO A 196 11.80 3.35 -8.99
CA PRO A 196 12.73 3.75 -10.05
C PRO A 196 13.91 4.61 -9.59
N PHE A 197 13.95 5.05 -8.31
CA PHE A 197 14.82 6.15 -7.90
C PHE A 197 16.20 5.77 -7.40
N ASP A 198 16.51 4.51 -7.20
CA ASP A 198 17.79 4.10 -6.62
C ASP A 198 18.59 3.23 -7.57
N LEU A 199 19.01 3.84 -8.69
CA LEU A 199 19.93 3.21 -9.63
C LEU A 199 21.29 2.98 -8.95
N GLY A 200 21.50 1.78 -8.43
CA GLY A 200 22.78 1.36 -7.85
C GLY A 200 22.75 0.92 -6.39
N LYS A 201 21.60 0.99 -5.73
CA LYS A 201 21.39 0.33 -4.44
C LYS A 201 20.41 -0.82 -4.57
N PRO A 202 20.52 -1.87 -3.74
CA PRO A 202 19.50 -2.91 -3.68
C PRO A 202 18.18 -2.26 -3.29
N VAL A 203 17.19 -2.36 -4.16
CA VAL A 203 15.80 -2.05 -3.81
C VAL A 203 15.28 -3.23 -3.01
N GLY A 204 14.36 -3.00 -2.06
CA GLY A 204 13.70 -4.06 -1.33
C GLY A 204 12.73 -4.85 -2.21
N VAL A 205 11.92 -5.67 -1.58
CA VAL A 205 10.98 -6.57 -2.26
C VAL A 205 9.53 -6.08 -2.16
N ALA A 206 8.65 -6.65 -2.97
CA ALA A 206 7.22 -6.36 -2.89
C ALA A 206 6.62 -6.84 -1.55
N LEU A 207 7.07 -7.99 -1.04
CA LEU A 207 6.58 -8.57 0.20
C LEU A 207 7.71 -9.19 1.02
N ARG A 208 7.91 -8.68 2.23
CA ARG A 208 8.73 -9.30 3.28
C ARG A 208 7.84 -9.71 4.43
N PHE A 209 7.98 -10.94 4.95
CA PHE A 209 7.20 -11.40 6.10
C PHE A 209 7.97 -12.45 6.91
N GLY A 210 7.60 -12.59 8.17
CA GLY A 210 8.24 -13.56 9.05
C GLY A 210 7.96 -13.29 10.52
N ASP A 211 8.69 -13.97 11.39
CA ASP A 211 8.58 -13.87 12.84
C ASP A 211 9.84 -13.29 13.50
N ARG A 212 10.95 -13.17 12.75
CA ARG A 212 12.23 -12.68 13.28
C ARG A 212 12.27 -11.15 13.23
N TYR A 213 12.37 -10.57 14.40
CA TYR A 213 12.57 -9.13 14.60
C TYR A 213 14.07 -8.81 14.80
N GLU A 214 14.42 -7.61 15.17
CA GLU A 214 15.79 -7.16 15.37
C GLU A 214 16.58 -8.08 16.34
N GLY A 215 17.78 -8.47 15.93
CA GLY A 215 18.58 -9.43 16.69
C GLY A 215 17.95 -10.82 16.71
N ASP A 216 17.90 -11.43 17.89
CA ASP A 216 17.34 -12.77 18.11
C ASP A 216 15.89 -12.73 18.66
N VAL A 217 15.22 -11.60 18.54
CA VAL A 217 13.83 -11.44 19.03
C VAL A 217 12.88 -12.08 18.04
N THR A 218 12.04 -13.00 18.52
CA THR A 218 10.97 -13.62 17.73
C THR A 218 9.63 -13.05 18.18
N ILE A 219 8.83 -12.59 17.20
CA ILE A 219 7.45 -12.14 17.41
C ILE A 219 6.54 -13.12 16.64
N PRO A 220 5.71 -13.92 17.34
CA PRO A 220 4.93 -14.96 16.70
C PRO A 220 4.07 -14.43 15.54
N LEU A 221 4.21 -15.05 14.36
CA LEU A 221 3.31 -14.87 13.24
C LEU A 221 2.19 -15.91 13.38
N THR A 222 1.06 -15.50 13.96
CA THR A 222 -0.04 -16.41 14.31
C THR A 222 -0.97 -16.71 13.13
N ARG A 223 -0.96 -15.83 12.13
CA ARG A 223 -1.71 -15.98 10.89
C ARG A 223 -1.11 -15.12 9.79
N PHE A 224 -0.95 -15.68 8.60
CA PHE A 224 -0.55 -14.92 7.41
C PHE A 224 -1.23 -15.52 6.19
N ASP A 225 -2.44 -15.07 5.92
CA ASP A 225 -3.28 -15.59 4.84
C ASP A 225 -3.41 -14.55 3.72
N ILE A 226 -2.99 -14.91 2.54
CA ILE A 226 -3.00 -14.07 1.35
C ILE A 226 -3.86 -14.73 0.28
N PHE A 227 -4.93 -14.06 -0.13
CA PHE A 227 -5.89 -14.55 -1.12
C PHE A 227 -5.92 -13.63 -2.35
N ASN A 228 -6.01 -14.20 -3.54
CA ASN A 228 -6.28 -13.48 -4.78
C ASN A 228 -5.37 -12.25 -4.97
N THR A 229 -4.11 -12.36 -4.61
CA THR A 229 -3.18 -11.23 -4.53
C THR A 229 -2.04 -11.37 -5.53
N ILE A 230 -1.69 -10.27 -6.19
CA ILE A 230 -0.49 -10.16 -7.03
C ILE A 230 0.68 -9.72 -6.16
N VAL A 231 1.79 -10.46 -6.20
CA VAL A 231 3.08 -10.05 -5.64
C VAL A 231 4.11 -10.13 -6.75
N THR A 232 4.54 -8.99 -7.27
CA THR A 232 5.43 -8.91 -8.44
C THR A 232 6.35 -7.69 -8.39
N GLY A 233 7.26 -7.58 -9.35
CA GLY A 233 8.15 -6.44 -9.42
C GLY A 233 9.21 -6.56 -10.49
N TYR A 234 10.31 -5.82 -10.27
CA TYR A 234 11.44 -5.78 -11.18
C TYR A 234 12.43 -6.93 -10.94
N SER A 235 12.63 -7.32 -9.67
CA SER A 235 13.59 -8.38 -9.30
C SER A 235 13.06 -9.75 -9.72
N ASP A 236 13.95 -10.74 -9.76
CA ASP A 236 13.57 -12.12 -10.07
C ASP A 236 12.84 -12.78 -8.89
N ASP A 237 13.04 -12.27 -7.67
CA ASP A 237 12.36 -12.68 -6.45
C ASP A 237 11.84 -11.46 -5.69
N GLU A 238 10.55 -11.38 -5.51
CA GLU A 238 9.83 -10.27 -4.87
C GLU A 238 9.18 -10.67 -3.53
N ILE A 239 9.52 -11.87 -3.03
CA ILE A 239 9.01 -12.39 -1.76
C ILE A 239 10.17 -12.81 -0.88
N MET A 240 10.26 -12.29 0.34
CA MET A 240 11.30 -12.66 1.27
C MET A 240 10.73 -13.11 2.62
N GLY A 241 10.92 -14.38 2.94
CA GLY A 241 10.62 -14.92 4.27
C GLY A 241 11.77 -14.66 5.25
N ASN A 242 11.45 -14.30 6.49
CA ASN A 242 12.42 -14.13 7.58
C ASN A 242 11.91 -14.82 8.85
N PHE A 243 12.12 -16.13 8.94
CA PHE A 243 11.60 -16.98 10.00
C PHE A 243 12.72 -17.44 10.94
N SER A 244 12.40 -17.57 12.23
CA SER A 244 13.25 -18.19 13.24
C SER A 244 13.34 -19.69 13.03
N ASP A 245 12.24 -20.33 12.61
CA ASP A 245 12.15 -21.72 12.22
C ASP A 245 11.18 -21.85 11.02
N VAL A 246 11.72 -22.22 9.86
CA VAL A 246 10.95 -22.33 8.62
C VAL A 246 9.97 -23.51 8.65
N GLU A 247 10.29 -24.58 9.38
CA GLU A 247 9.45 -25.80 9.42
C GLU A 247 8.14 -25.57 10.21
N THR A 248 8.14 -24.60 11.13
CA THR A 248 6.96 -24.26 11.95
C THR A 248 6.22 -23.01 11.46
N ALA A 249 6.71 -22.39 10.39
CA ALA A 249 6.11 -21.18 9.82
C ALA A 249 4.67 -21.44 9.34
N THR A 250 3.76 -20.58 9.74
CA THR A 250 2.34 -20.66 9.34
C THR A 250 2.00 -19.53 8.38
N TYR A 251 1.76 -19.86 7.11
CA TYR A 251 1.32 -18.91 6.09
C TYR A 251 0.57 -19.63 4.97
N LEU A 252 -0.26 -18.90 4.26
CA LEU A 252 -1.02 -19.42 3.11
C LEU A 252 -1.06 -18.36 1.99
N PHE A 253 -0.72 -18.78 0.78
CA PHE A 253 -1.01 -18.08 -0.47
C PHE A 253 -2.05 -18.89 -1.24
N ASP A 254 -3.21 -18.31 -1.47
CA ASP A 254 -4.34 -18.96 -2.11
C ASP A 254 -4.80 -18.16 -3.33
N HIS A 255 -4.72 -18.75 -4.53
CA HIS A 255 -4.99 -18.11 -5.82
C HIS A 255 -4.25 -16.78 -5.99
N CYS A 256 -2.95 -16.81 -5.75
CA CYS A 256 -2.06 -15.66 -5.90
C CYS A 256 -1.23 -15.75 -7.16
N LEU A 257 -0.81 -14.60 -7.70
CA LEU A 257 0.21 -14.52 -8.74
C LEU A 257 1.50 -14.04 -8.07
N LEU A 258 2.53 -14.89 -8.06
CA LEU A 258 3.75 -14.69 -7.27
C LEU A 258 5.00 -14.65 -8.14
N ARG A 259 5.81 -13.61 -7.96
CA ARG A 259 7.14 -13.48 -8.55
C ARG A 259 8.19 -13.95 -7.55
N THR A 260 8.40 -15.25 -7.51
CA THR A 260 9.40 -15.95 -6.72
C THR A 260 9.63 -17.33 -7.34
N GLY A 261 10.69 -18.04 -6.94
CA GLY A 261 10.94 -19.39 -7.45
C GLY A 261 9.87 -20.39 -7.04
N GLU A 262 9.34 -21.14 -8.00
CA GLU A 262 8.42 -22.24 -7.72
C GLU A 262 9.15 -23.32 -6.88
N PRO A 263 8.59 -23.77 -5.73
CA PRO A 263 9.18 -24.84 -4.94
C PRO A 263 9.21 -26.16 -5.71
N GLU A 264 10.25 -26.98 -5.53
CA GLU A 264 10.33 -28.34 -6.13
C GLU A 264 9.16 -29.22 -5.72
N THR A 265 8.63 -29.01 -4.52
CA THR A 265 7.43 -29.70 -4.01
C THR A 265 6.49 -28.68 -3.43
N ILE A 266 5.28 -28.61 -3.96
CA ILE A 266 4.25 -27.70 -3.48
C ILE A 266 3.61 -28.29 -2.23
N ASP A 267 3.69 -27.56 -1.11
CA ASP A 267 2.92 -27.85 0.09
C ASP A 267 1.57 -27.12 0.04
N GLU A 268 0.49 -27.87 -0.08
CA GLU A 268 -0.86 -27.33 -0.13
C GLU A 268 -1.29 -26.61 1.18
N ALA A 269 -0.58 -26.79 2.28
CA ALA A 269 -0.79 -26.02 3.48
C ALA A 269 -0.34 -24.56 3.32
N HIS A 270 0.62 -24.31 2.42
CA HIS A 270 1.20 -23.00 2.17
C HIS A 270 0.78 -22.38 0.83
N TYR A 271 0.49 -23.21 -0.18
CA TYR A 271 0.22 -22.75 -1.55
C TYR A 271 -0.94 -23.49 -2.18
N LYS A 272 -1.97 -22.73 -2.60
CA LYS A 272 -3.15 -23.26 -3.31
C LYS A 272 -3.43 -22.42 -4.54
N GLY A 273 -3.55 -23.05 -5.70
CA GLY A 273 -3.95 -22.36 -6.93
C GLY A 273 -3.02 -21.20 -7.32
N VAL A 274 -1.73 -21.27 -6.94
CA VAL A 274 -0.74 -20.20 -7.18
C VAL A 274 -0.27 -20.24 -8.63
N ILE A 275 -0.19 -19.05 -9.24
CA ILE A 275 0.47 -18.81 -10.52
C ILE A 275 1.88 -18.29 -10.24
N TRP A 276 2.89 -19.09 -10.59
CA TRP A 276 4.30 -18.72 -10.45
C TRP A 276 4.75 -17.93 -11.68
N GLU A 277 5.25 -16.72 -11.50
CA GLU A 277 5.76 -15.94 -12.63
C GLU A 277 7.04 -16.56 -13.20
N ASN A 278 7.03 -16.84 -14.48
CA ASN A 278 8.25 -17.19 -15.19
C ASN A 278 9.08 -15.93 -15.47
N VAL A 279 10.14 -15.72 -14.69
CA VAL A 279 11.02 -14.54 -14.81
C VAL A 279 11.70 -14.41 -16.19
N LYS A 280 11.78 -15.48 -16.96
CA LYS A 280 12.31 -15.49 -18.33
C LYS A 280 11.30 -15.08 -19.39
N ASP A 281 10.01 -15.13 -19.04
CA ASP A 281 8.94 -14.68 -19.93
C ASP A 281 8.70 -13.18 -19.78
N THR A 282 9.20 -12.42 -20.72
CA THR A 282 9.05 -10.95 -20.74
C THR A 282 7.79 -10.50 -21.50
N THR A 283 6.92 -11.43 -21.91
CA THR A 283 5.73 -11.13 -22.71
C THR A 283 4.46 -11.03 -21.91
N ALA A 284 4.36 -11.75 -20.77
CA ALA A 284 3.14 -11.85 -19.98
C ALA A 284 3.30 -11.56 -18.46
N PHE A 285 4.55 -11.52 -17.94
CA PHE A 285 4.82 -11.39 -16.51
C PHE A 285 5.56 -10.10 -16.14
N GLY A 286 5.72 -9.86 -14.84
CA GLY A 286 6.33 -8.65 -14.29
C GLY A 286 5.56 -7.40 -14.73
N ARG A 287 6.25 -6.43 -15.32
CA ARG A 287 5.62 -5.19 -15.79
C ARG A 287 4.53 -5.40 -16.84
N LYS A 288 4.48 -6.56 -17.49
CA LYS A 288 3.50 -6.89 -18.51
C LYS A 288 2.13 -7.30 -17.94
N ASN A 289 2.06 -7.57 -16.67
CA ASN A 289 0.77 -7.71 -15.99
C ASN A 289 -0.08 -6.43 -16.06
N PHE A 290 0.56 -5.28 -16.27
CA PHE A 290 -0.05 -3.97 -16.05
C PHE A 290 -0.09 -3.10 -17.30
N VAL A 291 -1.11 -2.26 -17.38
CA VAL A 291 -1.34 -1.32 -18.49
C VAL A 291 -0.12 -0.43 -18.72
N LYS A 292 0.52 0.08 -17.65
CA LYS A 292 1.64 0.99 -17.82
C LYS A 292 2.65 0.94 -16.67
N ILE A 293 3.89 0.65 -16.99
CA ILE A 293 5.04 0.80 -16.11
C ILE A 293 6.08 1.65 -16.86
N ASP A 294 6.09 2.95 -16.62
CA ASP A 294 6.95 3.95 -17.28
C ASP A 294 7.96 4.53 -16.28
N TYR A 295 9.16 3.97 -16.27
CA TYR A 295 10.23 4.37 -15.36
C TYR A 295 10.72 5.80 -15.60
N ASP A 296 10.77 6.24 -16.86
CA ASP A 296 11.31 7.56 -17.21
C ASP A 296 10.41 8.67 -16.68
N LYS A 297 9.12 8.48 -16.77
CA LYS A 297 8.10 9.43 -16.29
C LYS A 297 7.60 9.13 -14.90
N GLN A 298 8.04 8.01 -14.31
CA GLN A 298 7.53 7.46 -13.07
C GLN A 298 5.99 7.45 -13.03
N TYR A 299 5.43 7.01 -14.12
CA TYR A 299 4.01 6.86 -14.30
C TYR A 299 3.66 5.37 -14.35
N PHE A 300 2.87 4.96 -13.38
CA PHE A 300 2.52 3.56 -13.15
C PHE A 300 1.00 3.43 -13.11
N ASP A 301 0.48 2.59 -13.97
CA ASP A 301 -0.93 2.19 -14.01
C ASP A 301 -0.98 0.68 -13.79
N PHE A 302 -1.42 0.28 -12.61
CA PHE A 302 -1.46 -1.11 -12.17
C PHE A 302 -2.77 -1.83 -12.49
N HIS A 303 -3.64 -1.25 -13.33
CA HIS A 303 -4.72 -2.02 -13.95
C HIS A 303 -4.14 -3.14 -14.80
N LEU A 304 -4.87 -4.26 -14.89
CA LEU A 304 -4.38 -5.42 -15.63
C LEU A 304 -4.32 -5.13 -17.15
N ASP A 305 -3.21 -5.54 -17.78
CA ASP A 305 -3.11 -5.61 -19.24
C ASP A 305 -3.75 -6.92 -19.74
N SER A 306 -4.21 -6.92 -20.97
CA SER A 306 -4.87 -8.04 -21.65
C SER A 306 -4.06 -9.34 -21.71
N VAL A 307 -2.75 -9.28 -21.48
CA VAL A 307 -1.86 -10.45 -21.49
C VAL A 307 -1.61 -11.01 -20.08
N SER A 308 -2.15 -10.38 -19.05
CA SER A 308 -1.91 -10.81 -17.65
C SER A 308 -2.57 -12.16 -17.36
N HIS A 309 -1.80 -13.05 -16.74
CA HIS A 309 -2.29 -14.31 -16.22
C HIS A 309 -3.16 -14.18 -14.96
N ALA A 310 -3.27 -12.99 -14.39
CA ALA A 310 -4.15 -12.69 -13.27
C ALA A 310 -5.64 -12.68 -13.66
N ILE A 311 -5.92 -12.48 -14.96
CA ILE A 311 -7.29 -12.40 -15.50
C ILE A 311 -8.01 -13.73 -15.31
N ASP A 312 -9.27 -13.70 -14.83
CA ASP A 312 -10.15 -14.87 -14.65
C ASP A 312 -9.56 -15.95 -13.71
N SER A 313 -8.61 -15.60 -12.83
CA SER A 313 -7.79 -16.60 -12.10
C SER A 313 -7.93 -16.54 -10.58
N ALA A 314 -8.73 -15.64 -10.04
CA ALA A 314 -8.98 -15.58 -8.61
C ALA A 314 -10.02 -16.62 -8.15
N ALA A 315 -9.90 -17.05 -6.88
CA ALA A 315 -10.95 -17.83 -6.24
C ALA A 315 -12.18 -16.98 -5.95
N VAL A 316 -13.35 -17.53 -6.23
CA VAL A 316 -14.63 -16.94 -5.82
C VAL A 316 -14.80 -17.11 -4.32
N SER A 317 -15.03 -16.03 -3.59
CA SER A 317 -15.23 -16.09 -2.14
C SER A 317 -16.59 -16.60 -1.74
N PRO A 318 -16.68 -17.66 -0.93
CA PRO A 318 -17.94 -18.10 -0.37
C PRO A 318 -18.54 -17.12 0.65
N GLU A 319 -17.71 -16.24 1.26
CA GLU A 319 -18.12 -15.25 2.26
C GLU A 319 -18.62 -13.93 1.62
N GLY A 320 -18.54 -13.83 0.29
CA GLY A 320 -19.05 -12.70 -0.47
C GLY A 320 -18.19 -11.43 -0.42
N TRP A 321 -16.95 -11.49 0.10
CA TRP A 321 -15.94 -10.46 -0.17
C TRP A 321 -15.49 -10.57 -1.64
N GLY A 322 -14.95 -9.51 -2.24
CA GLY A 322 -14.53 -9.55 -3.64
C GLY A 322 -15.63 -9.23 -4.64
N ARG A 323 -16.72 -8.57 -4.23
CA ARG A 323 -17.80 -8.17 -5.15
C ARG A 323 -17.46 -7.01 -6.05
N THR A 324 -16.60 -6.12 -5.57
CA THR A 324 -16.12 -4.96 -6.33
C THR A 324 -14.60 -4.95 -6.30
N ASP A 325 -14.01 -4.32 -7.29
CA ASP A 325 -12.58 -4.03 -7.34
C ASP A 325 -12.24 -2.73 -6.57
N ARG A 326 -10.97 -2.32 -6.61
CA ARG A 326 -10.47 -1.11 -5.93
C ARG A 326 -11.17 0.17 -6.42
N ASP A 327 -11.60 0.21 -7.66
CA ASP A 327 -12.32 1.36 -8.24
C ASP A 327 -13.83 1.36 -7.93
N GLY A 328 -14.29 0.38 -7.16
CA GLY A 328 -15.69 0.20 -6.81
C GLY A 328 -16.53 -0.43 -7.91
N LEU A 329 -15.89 -0.93 -8.97
CA LEU A 329 -16.57 -1.57 -10.08
C LEU A 329 -16.84 -3.06 -9.78
N PRO A 330 -17.99 -3.62 -10.19
CA PRO A 330 -18.30 -5.02 -9.95
C PRO A 330 -17.27 -5.96 -10.58
N ARG A 331 -16.84 -6.98 -9.83
CA ARG A 331 -16.13 -8.13 -10.38
C ARG A 331 -17.11 -9.06 -11.05
N ASP A 332 -16.66 -9.77 -12.08
CA ASP A 332 -17.50 -10.73 -12.80
C ASP A 332 -17.53 -12.11 -12.12
N GLU A 333 -18.10 -13.14 -12.81
CA GLU A 333 -18.24 -14.50 -12.27
C GLU A 333 -16.91 -15.24 -12.13
N ARG A 334 -15.87 -14.78 -12.84
CA ARG A 334 -14.49 -15.29 -12.78
C ARG A 334 -13.55 -14.14 -12.42
N PRO A 335 -13.52 -13.77 -11.15
CA PRO A 335 -12.80 -12.57 -10.73
C PRO A 335 -11.29 -12.66 -11.00
N ASP A 336 -10.66 -11.51 -11.11
CA ASP A 336 -9.24 -11.41 -11.34
C ASP A 336 -8.43 -11.41 -10.05
N ILE A 337 -7.20 -11.92 -10.13
CA ILE A 337 -6.21 -11.77 -9.06
C ILE A 337 -5.74 -10.30 -9.03
N GLY A 338 -5.61 -9.73 -7.83
CA GLY A 338 -5.20 -8.36 -7.64
C GLY A 338 -6.34 -7.41 -7.29
N CYS A 339 -6.00 -6.14 -7.09
CA CYS A 339 -6.96 -5.14 -6.62
C CYS A 339 -7.86 -4.57 -7.72
N PHE A 340 -7.53 -4.77 -8.99
CA PHE A 340 -8.33 -4.31 -10.12
C PHE A 340 -8.89 -5.48 -10.92
N GLU A 341 -10.08 -5.29 -11.48
CA GLU A 341 -10.70 -6.18 -12.46
C GLU A 341 -10.34 -5.73 -13.88
N TYR A 342 -9.92 -6.64 -14.74
CA TYR A 342 -9.59 -6.34 -16.12
C TYR A 342 -10.84 -5.87 -16.88
N ARG A 343 -10.65 -4.81 -17.65
CA ARG A 343 -11.70 -4.29 -18.52
C ARG A 343 -11.14 -4.07 -19.91
N LYS A 344 -11.79 -4.68 -20.89
CA LYS A 344 -11.43 -4.39 -22.28
C LYS A 344 -11.56 -2.90 -22.52
N PRO A 345 -10.53 -2.25 -23.10
CA PRO A 345 -10.68 -0.88 -23.55
C PRO A 345 -11.90 -0.78 -24.49
N ALA A 346 -12.74 0.24 -24.28
CA ALA A 346 -13.84 0.48 -25.21
C ALA A 346 -13.26 0.65 -26.61
N GLU A 347 -13.79 -0.08 -27.59
CA GLU A 347 -13.43 0.11 -29.00
C GLU A 347 -13.72 1.58 -29.36
N GLN A 348 -12.66 2.32 -29.71
CA GLN A 348 -12.74 3.73 -30.13
C GLN A 348 -13.20 3.83 -31.59
#